data_3ad49f3ef6be5f707f1d06e5f8d748c1
#
_entry.id   3ad49f3ef6be5f707f1d06e5f8d748c1
#
_cell.length_a   1.000
_cell.length_b   1.000
_cell.length_c   1.000
_cell.angle_alpha   90.00
_cell.angle_beta   90.00
_cell.angle_gamma   90.00
#
_symmetry.space_group_name_H-M   'P 1'
#
loop_
_entity.id
_entity.type
_entity.pdbx_description
1 polymer ?
#
loop_
_entity_poly.entity_id
_entity_poly.type
_entity_poly.pdbx_seq_one_letter_code
_entity_poly.pdbx_strand_id
1 'polypeptide(L)'
;MTPRTITRESRPAPQAAEQKRMLRKAILAAAIGNATEWYDYGVYAVVATYLTQAFFPGTLGNIGTMAGFAVSFVLRPLGGMVWGPIGDRFGRKAVLMATILLIAVATTLIGVLPTHASIGWWAPALLIGLRVVQGFSTGGEYGGAATFMAEYAPDHQRGRYGSFLESGAVAGFVAGSAVVLVLEALLTPAQMADWGWRVPFLLALPLGIIGLVLRVNMDETPVFKECMAVEAITGSAWGRLKDLIANYTRPIMVMFALVVALNLIDYTLVTYQPTYLQATLGLGERSRTTVVLVGELAMMACIPLAGLWSDRVGRKPLWRFSLLSLVMLALPMYWLMGHGFGGALVGFTVLCVLFAAPLATVAATFPAMFPTQVRYAGFAISYNAAVTLFGGTAPIVADTVIETTGWQLFPAAYLMLAALIGLAALRFLPETAGCSLRGTDIPGVASDLERELLESLETRPLVLPAPTTVFPTIPIPMDMPTLVMAGPVSAPEPTLDLAAYWSDEPIPAKAKPMRVGPRRAPRR
;
A
#
# COMPACT_ATOMS: atom_id res chain seq x y z
N MET A 1 -19.70 1.11 47.39
CA MET A 1 -18.73 1.82 46.54
C MET A 1 -19.04 1.47 45.10
N THR A 2 -19.73 2.34 44.41
CA THR A 2 -20.07 2.18 42.99
C THR A 2 -18.87 2.60 42.15
N PRO A 3 -18.41 1.84 41.15
CA PRO A 3 -17.30 2.21 40.30
C PRO A 3 -17.68 3.44 39.46
N ARG A 4 -16.90 4.50 39.56
CA ARG A 4 -17.03 5.65 38.64
C ARG A 4 -16.65 5.19 37.24
N THR A 5 -17.65 5.12 36.39
CA THR A 5 -17.50 4.97 34.94
C THR A 5 -16.72 6.18 34.44
N ILE A 6 -15.52 5.96 33.92
CA ILE A 6 -14.78 6.97 33.15
C ILE A 6 -15.61 7.22 31.90
N THR A 7 -16.39 8.29 31.90
CA THR A 7 -17.10 8.75 30.71
C THR A 7 -16.06 9.20 29.71
N ARG A 8 -15.88 8.40 28.67
CA ARG A 8 -15.20 8.79 27.45
C ARG A 8 -15.86 10.08 26.96
N GLU A 9 -15.17 11.22 27.06
CA GLU A 9 -15.65 12.47 26.49
C GLU A 9 -16.02 12.22 25.03
N SER A 10 -17.30 12.19 24.75
CA SER A 10 -17.82 12.10 23.39
C SER A 10 -17.47 13.41 22.69
N ARG A 11 -16.55 13.36 21.72
CA ARG A 11 -16.30 14.50 20.82
C ARG A 11 -17.63 15.06 20.34
N PRO A 12 -17.78 16.38 20.27
CA PRO A 12 -19.04 16.99 19.83
C PRO A 12 -19.44 16.43 18.46
N ALA A 13 -20.70 16.03 18.33
CA ALA A 13 -21.26 15.33 17.17
C ALA A 13 -20.93 15.98 15.80
N PRO A 14 -20.83 17.32 15.65
CA PRO A 14 -20.42 17.96 14.39
C PRO A 14 -19.00 17.64 13.96
N GLN A 15 -18.03 17.58 14.89
CA GLN A 15 -16.62 17.27 14.57
C GLN A 15 -16.43 15.81 14.13
N ALA A 16 -17.14 14.88 14.74
CA ALA A 16 -17.10 13.47 14.36
C ALA A 16 -17.69 13.24 12.95
N ALA A 17 -18.77 13.94 12.60
CA ALA A 17 -19.38 13.87 11.27
C ALA A 17 -18.48 14.47 10.18
N GLU A 18 -17.83 15.59 10.46
CA GLU A 18 -16.90 16.23 9.54
C GLU A 18 -15.64 15.38 9.30
N GLN A 19 -15.06 14.81 10.36
CA GLN A 19 -13.93 13.88 10.27
C GLN A 19 -14.29 12.65 9.42
N LYS A 20 -15.49 12.08 9.60
CA LYS A 20 -15.97 10.95 8.80
C LYS A 20 -16.20 11.33 7.33
N ARG A 21 -16.64 12.55 7.05
CA ARG A 21 -16.80 13.09 5.69
C ARG A 21 -15.43 13.26 5.01
N MET A 22 -14.45 13.83 5.71
CA MET A 22 -13.09 13.99 5.19
C MET A 22 -12.44 12.64 4.90
N LEU A 23 -12.56 11.67 5.81
CA LEU A 23 -12.06 10.31 5.62
C LEU A 23 -12.66 9.64 4.37
N ARG A 24 -13.99 9.75 4.16
CA ARG A 24 -14.64 9.20 2.97
C ARG A 24 -14.14 9.86 1.67
N LYS A 25 -13.96 11.18 1.68
CA LYS A 25 -13.41 11.89 0.50
C LYS A 25 -11.98 11.45 0.20
N ALA A 26 -11.16 11.31 1.24
CA ALA A 26 -9.77 10.86 1.12
C ALA A 26 -9.68 9.44 0.53
N ILE A 27 -10.49 8.52 1.03
CA ILE A 27 -10.58 7.13 0.53
C ILE A 27 -10.98 7.12 -0.95
N LEU A 28 -12.05 7.83 -1.29
CA LEU A 28 -12.57 7.85 -2.66
C LEU A 28 -11.55 8.43 -3.64
N ALA A 29 -10.90 9.53 -3.28
CA ALA A 29 -9.90 10.17 -4.14
C ALA A 29 -8.64 9.31 -4.30
N ALA A 30 -8.18 8.62 -3.24
CA ALA A 30 -7.07 7.68 -3.33
C ALA A 30 -7.43 6.46 -4.19
N ALA A 31 -8.62 5.88 -3.99
CA ALA A 31 -9.09 4.72 -4.77
C ALA A 31 -9.28 5.07 -6.27
N ILE A 32 -9.90 6.21 -6.61
CA ILE A 32 -10.10 6.64 -8.01
C ILE A 32 -8.75 7.01 -8.65
N GLY A 33 -7.85 7.66 -7.92
CA GLY A 33 -6.51 7.95 -8.41
C GLY A 33 -5.77 6.68 -8.77
N ASN A 34 -5.76 5.71 -7.87
CA ASN A 34 -5.16 4.40 -8.10
C ASN A 34 -5.84 3.65 -9.26
N ALA A 35 -7.18 3.73 -9.35
CA ALA A 35 -7.92 3.15 -10.48
C ALA A 35 -7.48 3.72 -11.84
N THR A 36 -7.20 5.01 -11.92
CA THR A 36 -6.74 5.65 -13.17
C THR A 36 -5.35 5.15 -13.58
N GLU A 37 -4.45 4.95 -12.61
CA GLU A 37 -3.12 4.37 -12.85
C GLU A 37 -3.24 2.93 -13.38
N TRP A 38 -3.98 2.09 -12.67
CA TRP A 38 -4.10 0.66 -12.99
C TRP A 38 -5.01 0.37 -14.20
N TYR A 39 -5.89 1.32 -14.57
CA TYR A 39 -6.63 1.26 -15.84
C TYR A 39 -5.70 1.19 -17.04
N ASP A 40 -4.62 2.00 -17.06
CA ASP A 40 -3.63 1.97 -18.14
C ASP A 40 -2.97 0.59 -18.28
N TYR A 41 -2.56 -0.01 -17.16
CA TYR A 41 -1.96 -1.36 -17.17
C TYR A 41 -2.96 -2.42 -17.62
N GLY A 42 -4.21 -2.35 -17.13
CA GLY A 42 -5.28 -3.28 -17.51
C GLY A 42 -5.61 -3.21 -19.00
N VAL A 43 -5.80 -2.00 -19.53
CA VAL A 43 -6.04 -1.80 -20.97
C VAL A 43 -4.88 -2.37 -21.79
N TYR A 44 -3.63 -2.01 -21.45
CA TYR A 44 -2.46 -2.49 -22.18
C TYR A 44 -2.38 -4.02 -22.20
N ALA A 45 -2.65 -4.69 -21.08
CA ALA A 45 -2.62 -6.14 -20.97
C ALA A 45 -3.71 -6.81 -21.86
N VAL A 46 -4.95 -6.28 -21.81
CA VAL A 46 -6.08 -6.87 -22.56
C VAL A 46 -5.96 -6.64 -24.07
N VAL A 47 -5.45 -5.45 -24.50
CA VAL A 47 -5.26 -5.14 -25.93
C VAL A 47 -3.86 -5.47 -26.45
N ALA A 48 -3.02 -6.19 -25.67
CA ALA A 48 -1.63 -6.48 -26.04
C ALA A 48 -1.49 -7.09 -27.45
N THR A 49 -2.37 -8.00 -27.84
CA THR A 49 -2.38 -8.63 -29.16
C THR A 49 -2.57 -7.61 -30.28
N TYR A 50 -3.47 -6.64 -30.11
CA TYR A 50 -3.71 -5.56 -31.08
C TYR A 50 -2.51 -4.60 -31.14
N LEU A 51 -1.89 -4.29 -30.00
CA LEU A 51 -0.67 -3.48 -29.96
C LEU A 51 0.50 -4.17 -30.66
N THR A 52 0.64 -5.48 -30.48
CA THR A 52 1.63 -6.28 -31.19
C THR A 52 1.49 -6.11 -32.71
N GLN A 53 0.28 -6.26 -33.22
CA GLN A 53 0.00 -6.13 -34.66
C GLN A 53 0.22 -4.68 -35.17
N ALA A 54 -0.15 -3.69 -34.36
CA ALA A 54 -0.07 -2.28 -34.75
C ALA A 54 1.36 -1.71 -34.74
N PHE A 55 2.20 -2.14 -33.78
CA PHE A 55 3.50 -1.51 -33.51
C PHE A 55 4.71 -2.42 -33.74
N PHE A 56 4.59 -3.74 -33.60
CA PHE A 56 5.73 -4.67 -33.59
C PHE A 56 5.56 -5.77 -34.66
N PRO A 57 5.79 -5.46 -35.96
CA PRO A 57 5.66 -6.44 -37.01
C PRO A 57 6.80 -7.47 -36.99
N GLY A 58 6.53 -8.67 -37.48
CA GLY A 58 7.50 -9.72 -37.71
C GLY A 58 7.96 -10.42 -36.43
N THR A 59 9.26 -10.70 -36.34
CA THR A 59 9.86 -11.51 -35.27
C THR A 59 9.87 -10.85 -33.89
N LEU A 60 9.66 -9.52 -33.79
CA LEU A 60 9.59 -8.81 -32.52
C LEU A 60 8.23 -8.96 -31.81
N GLY A 61 7.17 -9.27 -32.49
CA GLY A 61 5.84 -9.61 -32.04
C GLY A 61 5.53 -9.37 -30.57
N ASN A 62 5.14 -10.41 -29.86
CA ASN A 62 4.77 -10.35 -28.43
C ASN A 62 5.91 -9.86 -27.53
N ILE A 63 7.16 -10.22 -27.85
CA ILE A 63 8.34 -9.80 -27.07
C ILE A 63 8.46 -8.25 -27.06
N GLY A 64 8.24 -7.60 -28.20
CA GLY A 64 8.27 -6.12 -28.31
C GLY A 64 7.19 -5.47 -27.45
N THR A 65 5.98 -6.00 -27.46
CA THR A 65 4.86 -5.50 -26.63
C THR A 65 5.13 -5.72 -25.14
N MET A 66 5.61 -6.89 -24.75
CA MET A 66 6.00 -7.19 -23.36
C MET A 66 7.19 -6.36 -22.89
N ALA A 67 8.18 -6.13 -23.75
CA ALA A 67 9.29 -5.23 -23.45
C ALA A 67 8.81 -3.78 -23.24
N GLY A 68 7.87 -3.29 -24.04
CA GLY A 68 7.22 -2.00 -23.85
C GLY A 68 6.47 -1.91 -22.52
N PHE A 69 5.85 -3.00 -22.07
CA PHE A 69 5.26 -3.11 -20.74
C PHE A 69 6.34 -3.04 -19.64
N ALA A 70 7.38 -3.86 -19.74
CA ALA A 70 8.46 -3.95 -18.76
C ALA A 70 9.26 -2.63 -18.59
N VAL A 71 9.47 -1.88 -19.66
CA VAL A 71 10.20 -0.59 -19.63
C VAL A 71 9.55 0.40 -18.68
N SER A 72 8.21 0.42 -18.57
CA SER A 72 7.51 1.30 -17.63
C SER A 72 7.90 1.03 -16.17
N PHE A 73 8.29 -0.21 -15.82
CA PHE A 73 8.73 -0.57 -14.47
C PHE A 73 10.16 -0.16 -14.17
N VAL A 74 11.05 -0.24 -15.17
CA VAL A 74 12.47 0.12 -15.01
C VAL A 74 12.65 1.58 -14.61
N LEU A 75 11.76 2.45 -15.05
CA LEU A 75 11.80 3.89 -14.75
C LEU A 75 11.15 4.28 -13.42
N ARG A 76 10.39 3.40 -12.78
CA ARG A 76 9.74 3.68 -11.48
C ARG A 76 10.70 4.11 -10.37
N PRO A 77 11.87 3.46 -10.15
CA PRO A 77 12.81 3.91 -9.13
C PRO A 77 13.33 5.32 -9.38
N LEU A 78 13.62 5.65 -10.64
CA LEU A 78 14.04 7.01 -11.02
C LEU A 78 12.93 8.03 -10.77
N GLY A 79 11.68 7.68 -11.11
CA GLY A 79 10.52 8.48 -10.77
C GLY A 79 10.42 8.73 -9.26
N GLY A 80 10.55 7.69 -8.44
CA GLY A 80 10.55 7.80 -6.97
C GLY A 80 11.64 8.71 -6.42
N MET A 81 12.86 8.62 -6.99
CA MET A 81 14.00 9.47 -6.61
C MET A 81 13.78 10.95 -6.94
N VAL A 82 13.04 11.26 -8.00
CA VAL A 82 12.75 12.64 -8.41
C VAL A 82 11.49 13.18 -7.72
N TRP A 83 10.40 12.41 -7.73
CA TRP A 83 9.13 12.83 -7.15
C TRP A 83 9.17 12.90 -5.62
N GLY A 84 9.99 12.06 -4.95
CA GLY A 84 10.16 12.09 -3.50
C GLY A 84 10.59 13.45 -2.98
N PRO A 85 11.78 13.97 -3.36
CA PRO A 85 12.25 15.31 -2.95
C PRO A 85 11.33 16.46 -3.39
N ILE A 86 10.66 16.34 -4.55
CA ILE A 86 9.67 17.32 -5.00
C ILE A 86 8.46 17.31 -4.05
N GLY A 87 7.98 16.11 -3.67
CA GLY A 87 6.88 15.96 -2.73
C GLY A 87 7.19 16.46 -1.32
N ASP A 88 8.41 16.25 -0.86
CA ASP A 88 8.89 16.76 0.43
C ASP A 88 9.01 18.29 0.44
N ARG A 89 9.27 18.91 -0.71
CA ARG A 89 9.44 20.38 -0.82
C ARG A 89 8.13 21.11 -1.12
N PHE A 90 7.32 20.60 -2.05
CA PHE A 90 6.12 21.27 -2.57
C PHE A 90 4.80 20.68 -2.05
N GLY A 91 4.88 19.65 -1.22
CA GLY A 91 3.74 18.90 -0.70
C GLY A 91 3.38 17.68 -1.55
N ARG A 92 2.86 16.65 -0.89
CA ARG A 92 2.49 15.37 -1.53
C ARG A 92 1.35 15.54 -2.53
N LYS A 93 0.41 16.44 -2.23
CA LYS A 93 -0.72 16.77 -3.11
C LYS A 93 -0.27 17.25 -4.49
N ALA A 94 0.73 18.12 -4.57
CA ALA A 94 1.24 18.65 -5.83
C ALA A 94 1.84 17.56 -6.72
N VAL A 95 2.63 16.65 -6.14
CA VAL A 95 3.19 15.49 -6.85
C VAL A 95 2.08 14.59 -7.36
N LEU A 96 1.13 14.20 -6.50
CA LEU A 96 0.02 13.34 -6.88
C LEU A 96 -0.86 13.93 -8.01
N MET A 97 -1.00 15.25 -8.08
CA MET A 97 -1.70 15.91 -9.19
C MET A 97 -0.89 15.87 -10.48
N ALA A 98 0.42 16.12 -10.41
CA ALA A 98 1.29 16.10 -11.57
C ALA A 98 1.41 14.69 -12.17
N THR A 99 1.56 13.68 -11.31
CA THR A 99 1.71 12.27 -11.74
C THR A 99 0.45 11.75 -12.43
N ILE A 100 -0.75 11.98 -11.88
CA ILE A 100 -1.99 11.52 -12.51
C ILE A 100 -2.23 12.19 -13.88
N LEU A 101 -1.89 13.48 -13.99
CA LEU A 101 -2.01 14.20 -15.27
C LEU A 101 -1.05 13.64 -16.32
N LEU A 102 0.22 13.39 -15.94
CA LEU A 102 1.22 12.80 -16.83
C LEU A 102 0.81 11.41 -17.31
N ILE A 103 0.30 10.55 -16.42
CA ILE A 103 -0.19 9.21 -16.79
C ILE A 103 -1.36 9.33 -17.76
N ALA A 104 -2.38 10.13 -17.43
CA ALA A 104 -3.56 10.27 -18.27
C ALA A 104 -3.23 10.81 -19.68
N VAL A 105 -2.36 11.80 -19.77
CA VAL A 105 -1.92 12.35 -21.04
C VAL A 105 -1.10 11.32 -21.84
N ALA A 106 -0.12 10.67 -21.22
CA ALA A 106 0.71 9.67 -21.89
C ALA A 106 -0.13 8.48 -22.40
N THR A 107 -1.08 7.99 -21.59
CA THR A 107 -2.00 6.91 -21.98
C THR A 107 -2.88 7.33 -23.15
N THR A 108 -3.44 8.52 -23.11
CA THR A 108 -4.26 9.06 -24.20
C THR A 108 -3.46 9.19 -25.49
N LEU A 109 -2.21 9.65 -25.40
CA LEU A 109 -1.32 9.77 -26.56
C LEU A 109 -1.03 8.42 -27.21
N ILE A 110 -0.99 7.30 -26.47
CA ILE A 110 -0.90 5.96 -27.08
C ILE A 110 -2.06 5.71 -28.04
N GLY A 111 -3.28 6.11 -27.65
CA GLY A 111 -4.48 5.94 -28.48
C GLY A 111 -4.46 6.72 -29.80
N VAL A 112 -3.68 7.80 -29.89
CA VAL A 112 -3.57 8.62 -31.12
C VAL A 112 -2.29 8.34 -31.93
N LEU A 113 -1.41 7.46 -31.43
CA LEU A 113 -0.17 7.14 -32.15
C LEU A 113 -0.45 6.54 -33.53
N PRO A 114 0.29 6.97 -34.59
CA PRO A 114 0.31 6.27 -35.85
C PRO A 114 0.93 4.87 -35.69
N THR A 115 0.45 3.91 -36.50
CA THR A 115 0.97 2.53 -36.48
C THR A 115 2.29 2.40 -37.23
N HIS A 116 2.95 1.25 -37.09
CA HIS A 116 4.17 0.92 -37.84
C HIS A 116 3.98 1.04 -39.36
N ALA A 117 2.80 0.68 -39.86
CA ALA A 117 2.49 0.81 -41.28
C ALA A 117 2.57 2.25 -41.79
N SER A 118 2.33 3.25 -40.92
CA SER A 118 2.30 4.68 -41.29
C SER A 118 3.66 5.36 -41.14
N ILE A 119 4.39 5.12 -40.02
CA ILE A 119 5.62 5.82 -39.64
C ILE A 119 6.82 4.89 -39.37
N GLY A 120 6.70 3.61 -39.70
CA GLY A 120 7.79 2.64 -39.54
C GLY A 120 8.25 2.52 -38.09
N TRP A 121 9.55 2.40 -37.86
CA TRP A 121 10.15 2.19 -36.54
C TRP A 121 9.95 3.34 -35.54
N TRP A 122 9.50 4.50 -35.98
CA TRP A 122 9.11 5.58 -35.08
C TRP A 122 7.90 5.22 -34.23
N ALA A 123 6.99 4.36 -34.73
CA ALA A 123 5.80 3.95 -33.98
C ALA A 123 6.16 3.20 -32.69
N PRO A 124 6.93 2.10 -32.70
CA PRO A 124 7.36 1.44 -31.47
C PRO A 124 8.24 2.32 -30.60
N ALA A 125 9.10 3.17 -31.18
CA ALA A 125 9.95 4.09 -30.41
C ALA A 125 9.11 5.10 -29.60
N LEU A 126 8.07 5.69 -30.20
CA LEU A 126 7.16 6.60 -29.52
C LEU A 126 6.32 5.89 -28.47
N LEU A 127 5.83 4.66 -28.74
CA LEU A 127 5.13 3.85 -27.76
C LEU A 127 6.01 3.60 -26.53
N ILE A 128 7.26 3.16 -26.73
CA ILE A 128 8.22 2.94 -25.65
C ILE A 128 8.51 4.24 -24.91
N GLY A 129 8.67 5.37 -25.61
CA GLY A 129 8.87 6.68 -25.00
C GLY A 129 7.70 7.09 -24.08
N LEU A 130 6.45 6.86 -24.50
CA LEU A 130 5.28 7.12 -23.66
C LEU A 130 5.23 6.16 -22.45
N ARG A 131 5.63 4.92 -22.61
CA ARG A 131 5.77 3.95 -21.52
C ARG A 131 6.84 4.36 -20.48
N VAL A 132 7.94 4.96 -20.93
CA VAL A 132 8.96 5.56 -20.06
C VAL A 132 8.35 6.70 -19.22
N VAL A 133 7.59 7.61 -19.84
CA VAL A 133 6.92 8.73 -19.15
C VAL A 133 5.92 8.20 -18.11
N GLN A 134 5.11 7.20 -18.45
CA GLN A 134 4.16 6.57 -17.55
C GLN A 134 4.89 5.94 -16.34
N GLY A 135 5.91 5.12 -16.58
CA GLY A 135 6.68 4.47 -15.51
C GLY A 135 7.38 5.46 -14.58
N PHE A 136 7.95 6.53 -15.13
CA PHE A 136 8.54 7.61 -14.34
C PHE A 136 7.51 8.30 -13.43
N SER A 137 6.31 8.51 -13.96
CA SER A 137 5.21 9.15 -13.22
C SER A 137 4.72 8.27 -12.06
N THR A 138 4.48 6.99 -12.32
CA THR A 138 3.97 6.00 -11.35
C THR A 138 4.91 5.80 -10.14
N GLY A 139 6.22 5.98 -10.33
CA GLY A 139 7.24 5.75 -9.29
C GLY A 139 7.04 6.57 -8.00
N GLY A 140 6.36 7.73 -8.08
CA GLY A 140 6.06 8.58 -6.92
C GLY A 140 4.65 8.41 -6.35
N GLU A 141 3.74 7.75 -7.06
CA GLU A 141 2.30 7.80 -6.73
C GLU A 141 1.88 6.77 -5.67
N TYR A 142 2.15 5.50 -5.92
CA TYR A 142 1.61 4.42 -5.10
C TYR A 142 2.05 4.49 -3.62
N GLY A 143 3.35 4.73 -3.37
CA GLY A 143 3.87 4.87 -2.00
C GLY A 143 3.22 6.02 -1.23
N GLY A 144 2.95 7.14 -1.92
CA GLY A 144 2.23 8.28 -1.36
C GLY A 144 0.79 7.95 -1.00
N ALA A 145 0.06 7.30 -1.92
CA ALA A 145 -1.34 6.92 -1.72
C ALA A 145 -1.51 5.89 -0.59
N ALA A 146 -0.65 4.87 -0.53
CA ALA A 146 -0.68 3.85 0.52
C ALA A 146 -0.39 4.44 1.91
N THR A 147 0.65 5.30 2.01
CA THR A 147 0.99 5.99 3.26
C THR A 147 -0.15 6.93 3.69
N PHE A 148 -0.70 7.69 2.75
CA PHE A 148 -1.83 8.57 2.98
C PHE A 148 -3.03 7.81 3.56
N MET A 149 -3.41 6.70 2.94
CA MET A 149 -4.52 5.86 3.40
C MET A 149 -4.26 5.28 4.80
N ALA A 150 -3.02 4.84 5.06
CA ALA A 150 -2.64 4.29 6.36
C ALA A 150 -2.72 5.32 7.49
N GLU A 151 -2.31 6.57 7.22
CA GLU A 151 -2.28 7.67 8.19
C GLU A 151 -3.66 8.28 8.47
N TYR A 152 -4.57 8.26 7.49
CA TYR A 152 -5.95 8.73 7.69
C TYR A 152 -6.86 7.69 8.33
N ALA A 153 -6.58 6.41 8.13
CA ALA A 153 -7.42 5.33 8.64
C ALA A 153 -7.28 5.20 10.17
N PRO A 154 -8.38 4.98 10.91
CA PRO A 154 -8.31 4.64 12.32
C PRO A 154 -7.50 3.35 12.54
N ASP A 155 -6.70 3.28 13.61
CA ASP A 155 -5.76 2.17 13.86
C ASP A 155 -6.42 0.78 13.82
N HIS A 156 -7.61 0.63 14.39
CA HIS A 156 -8.36 -0.63 14.41
C HIS A 156 -9.16 -0.95 13.13
N GLN A 157 -9.17 -0.04 12.15
CA GLN A 157 -9.92 -0.20 10.88
C GLN A 157 -9.04 0.05 9.65
N ARG A 158 -7.72 0.03 9.84
CA ARG A 158 -6.76 0.34 8.77
C ARG A 158 -6.83 -0.67 7.62
N GLY A 159 -7.06 -1.95 7.91
CA GLY A 159 -7.28 -2.97 6.88
C GLY A 159 -8.50 -2.70 6.04
N ARG A 160 -9.63 -2.39 6.69
CA ARG A 160 -10.88 -2.03 6.00
C ARG A 160 -10.70 -0.83 5.07
N TYR A 161 -10.12 0.27 5.57
CA TYR A 161 -9.99 1.49 4.78
C TYR A 161 -8.84 1.40 3.78
N GLY A 162 -7.72 0.79 4.15
CA GLY A 162 -6.59 0.55 3.26
C GLY A 162 -6.92 -0.33 2.07
N SER A 163 -7.83 -1.31 2.23
CA SER A 163 -8.26 -2.19 1.15
C SER A 163 -8.97 -1.48 -0.01
N PHE A 164 -9.56 -0.31 0.23
CA PHE A 164 -10.16 0.48 -0.86
C PHE A 164 -9.13 1.03 -1.84
N LEU A 165 -7.86 1.18 -1.44
CA LEU A 165 -6.80 1.54 -2.37
C LEU A 165 -6.60 0.44 -3.42
N GLU A 166 -6.51 -0.80 -2.98
CA GLU A 166 -6.34 -1.96 -3.87
C GLU A 166 -7.63 -2.29 -4.63
N SER A 167 -8.79 -2.10 -4.00
CA SER A 167 -10.07 -2.16 -4.73
C SER A 167 -10.10 -1.15 -5.88
N GLY A 168 -9.50 0.03 -5.70
CA GLY A 168 -9.32 1.01 -6.75
C GLY A 168 -8.42 0.49 -7.88
N ALA A 169 -7.29 -0.15 -7.54
CA ALA A 169 -6.39 -0.74 -8.53
C ALA A 169 -7.13 -1.78 -9.40
N VAL A 170 -7.80 -2.73 -8.75
CA VAL A 170 -8.56 -3.77 -9.46
C VAL A 170 -9.73 -3.19 -10.23
N ALA A 171 -10.39 -2.14 -9.72
CA ALA A 171 -11.43 -1.42 -10.46
C ALA A 171 -10.89 -0.79 -11.75
N GLY A 172 -9.63 -0.36 -11.78
CA GLY A 172 -8.94 0.06 -13.00
C GLY A 172 -8.84 -1.06 -14.03
N PHE A 173 -8.36 -2.24 -13.62
CA PHE A 173 -8.32 -3.43 -14.49
C PHE A 173 -9.71 -3.83 -14.98
N VAL A 174 -10.69 -3.92 -14.07
CA VAL A 174 -12.09 -4.23 -14.39
C VAL A 174 -12.65 -3.24 -15.42
N ALA A 175 -12.41 -1.94 -15.24
CA ALA A 175 -12.87 -0.92 -16.18
C ALA A 175 -12.21 -1.07 -17.55
N GLY A 176 -10.91 -1.37 -17.61
CA GLY A 176 -10.19 -1.64 -18.86
C GLY A 176 -10.75 -2.87 -19.57
N SER A 177 -10.87 -4.00 -18.87
CA SER A 177 -11.42 -5.25 -19.40
C SER A 177 -12.88 -5.08 -19.86
N ALA A 178 -13.70 -4.36 -19.08
CA ALA A 178 -15.11 -4.11 -19.43
C ALA A 178 -15.26 -3.27 -20.69
N VAL A 179 -14.47 -2.19 -20.84
CA VAL A 179 -14.48 -1.37 -22.06
C VAL A 179 -14.10 -2.19 -23.28
N VAL A 180 -13.02 -2.99 -23.18
CA VAL A 180 -12.59 -3.85 -24.30
C VAL A 180 -13.66 -4.88 -24.64
N LEU A 181 -14.27 -5.55 -23.64
CA LEU A 181 -15.34 -6.52 -23.87
C LEU A 181 -16.54 -5.91 -24.59
N VAL A 182 -16.94 -4.69 -24.21
CA VAL A 182 -18.03 -3.96 -24.89
C VAL A 182 -17.65 -3.66 -26.33
N LEU A 183 -16.42 -3.23 -26.59
CA LEU A 183 -15.95 -2.98 -27.95
C LEU A 183 -15.88 -4.25 -28.79
N GLU A 184 -15.37 -5.37 -28.24
CA GLU A 184 -15.35 -6.69 -28.90
C GLU A 184 -16.77 -7.24 -29.16
N ALA A 185 -17.78 -6.79 -28.40
CA ALA A 185 -19.18 -7.13 -28.66
C ALA A 185 -19.85 -6.29 -29.76
N LEU A 186 -19.42 -5.03 -29.91
CA LEU A 186 -20.02 -4.07 -30.83
C LEU A 186 -19.29 -3.98 -32.19
N LEU A 187 -17.98 -4.25 -32.20
CA LEU A 187 -17.11 -4.12 -33.37
C LEU A 187 -16.79 -5.49 -33.96
N THR A 188 -16.55 -5.51 -35.26
CA THR A 188 -15.98 -6.68 -35.91
C THR A 188 -14.49 -6.82 -35.54
N PRO A 189 -13.89 -8.04 -35.64
CA PRO A 189 -12.45 -8.22 -35.39
C PRO A 189 -11.57 -7.29 -36.24
N ALA A 190 -11.97 -7.01 -37.50
CA ALA A 190 -11.26 -6.08 -38.38
C ALA A 190 -11.33 -4.64 -37.87
N GLN A 191 -12.50 -4.17 -37.43
CA GLN A 191 -12.65 -2.84 -36.83
C GLN A 191 -11.90 -2.70 -35.50
N MET A 192 -11.90 -3.78 -34.70
CA MET A 192 -11.16 -3.80 -33.46
C MET A 192 -9.65 -3.70 -33.70
N ALA A 193 -9.11 -4.41 -34.69
CA ALA A 193 -7.70 -4.36 -35.10
C ALA A 193 -7.30 -3.04 -35.74
N ASP A 194 -8.19 -2.39 -36.49
CA ASP A 194 -7.90 -1.13 -37.18
C ASP A 194 -7.90 0.07 -36.22
N TRP A 195 -9.00 0.29 -35.51
CA TRP A 195 -9.15 1.48 -34.66
C TRP A 195 -9.73 1.20 -33.26
N GLY A 196 -10.49 0.11 -33.07
CA GLY A 196 -11.22 -0.18 -31.83
C GLY A 196 -10.31 -0.22 -30.59
N TRP A 197 -9.11 -0.76 -30.71
CA TRP A 197 -8.12 -0.84 -29.63
C TRP A 197 -7.65 0.54 -29.13
N ARG A 198 -7.87 1.63 -29.89
CA ARG A 198 -7.50 2.99 -29.50
C ARG A 198 -8.45 3.60 -28.48
N VAL A 199 -9.73 3.22 -28.55
CA VAL A 199 -10.81 3.80 -27.71
C VAL A 199 -10.53 3.67 -26.21
N PRO A 200 -10.10 2.53 -25.67
CA PRO A 200 -9.77 2.40 -24.24
C PRO A 200 -8.68 3.40 -23.82
N PHE A 201 -7.66 3.64 -24.64
CA PHE A 201 -6.60 4.61 -24.32
C PHE A 201 -7.12 6.06 -24.32
N LEU A 202 -8.02 6.41 -25.22
CA LEU A 202 -8.64 7.75 -25.27
C LEU A 202 -9.52 8.02 -24.04
N LEU A 203 -10.16 7.00 -23.48
CA LEU A 203 -10.95 7.11 -22.24
C LEU A 203 -10.11 7.38 -20.99
N ALA A 204 -8.79 7.21 -21.05
CA ALA A 204 -7.89 7.54 -19.94
C ALA A 204 -7.90 9.05 -19.61
N LEU A 205 -8.12 9.93 -20.60
CA LEU A 205 -8.13 11.38 -20.38
C LEU A 205 -9.29 11.83 -19.47
N PRO A 206 -10.57 11.51 -19.75
CA PRO A 206 -11.66 11.85 -18.85
C PRO A 206 -11.51 11.21 -17.47
N LEU A 207 -11.02 9.98 -17.36
CA LEU A 207 -10.73 9.34 -16.08
C LEU A 207 -9.64 10.11 -15.30
N GLY A 208 -8.57 10.50 -15.96
CA GLY A 208 -7.50 11.31 -15.36
C GLY A 208 -7.97 12.68 -14.90
N ILE A 209 -8.86 13.34 -15.66
CA ILE A 209 -9.47 14.62 -15.28
C ILE A 209 -10.33 14.45 -14.02
N ILE A 210 -11.14 13.39 -13.93
CA ILE A 210 -11.94 13.09 -12.74
C ILE A 210 -11.00 12.87 -11.53
N GLY A 211 -9.96 12.07 -11.68
CA GLY A 211 -8.95 11.84 -10.63
C GLY A 211 -8.26 13.13 -10.18
N LEU A 212 -7.89 14.01 -11.13
CA LEU A 212 -7.28 15.30 -10.84
C LEU A 212 -8.23 16.22 -10.06
N VAL A 213 -9.50 16.35 -10.49
CA VAL A 213 -10.50 17.18 -9.81
C VAL A 213 -10.73 16.72 -8.37
N LEU A 214 -10.77 15.41 -8.14
CA LEU A 214 -10.89 14.87 -6.78
C LEU A 214 -9.68 15.23 -5.90
N ARG A 215 -8.45 15.17 -6.45
CA ARG A 215 -7.21 15.49 -5.73
C ARG A 215 -7.03 16.98 -5.47
N VAL A 216 -7.46 17.84 -6.37
CA VAL A 216 -7.43 19.31 -6.15
C VAL A 216 -8.25 19.69 -4.92
N ASN A 217 -9.36 19.00 -4.67
CA ASN A 217 -10.27 19.26 -3.55
C ASN A 217 -9.90 18.55 -2.23
N MET A 218 -8.71 17.93 -2.15
CA MET A 218 -8.22 17.28 -0.92
C MET A 218 -7.27 18.20 -0.15
N ASP A 219 -7.30 18.10 1.18
CA ASP A 219 -6.31 18.71 2.05
C ASP A 219 -5.10 17.80 2.25
N GLU A 220 -3.95 18.40 2.58
CA GLU A 220 -2.76 17.66 3.00
C GLU A 220 -3.01 16.92 4.32
N THR A 221 -2.33 15.76 4.54
CA THR A 221 -2.58 14.92 5.73
C THR A 221 -2.21 15.64 7.04
N PRO A 222 -3.00 15.47 8.13
CA PRO A 222 -2.68 16.04 9.43
C PRO A 222 -1.30 15.59 9.93
N VAL A 223 -0.97 14.30 9.76
CA VAL A 223 0.33 13.73 10.16
C VAL A 223 1.49 14.37 9.40
N PHE A 224 1.31 14.67 8.10
CA PHE A 224 2.32 15.38 7.32
C PHE A 224 2.49 16.83 7.78
N LYS A 225 1.38 17.53 8.09
CA LYS A 225 1.41 18.89 8.63
C LYS A 225 2.13 18.94 9.98
N GLU A 226 1.86 17.97 10.86
CA GLU A 226 2.54 17.82 12.16
C GLU A 226 4.04 17.52 11.96
N CYS A 227 4.40 16.59 11.06
CA CYS A 227 5.80 16.29 10.74
C CYS A 227 6.56 17.49 10.17
N MET A 228 5.97 18.22 9.24
CA MET A 228 6.59 19.42 8.65
C MET A 228 6.82 20.52 9.67
N ALA A 229 5.94 20.67 10.66
CA ALA A 229 6.13 21.61 11.76
C ALA A 229 7.33 21.25 12.66
N VAL A 230 7.62 19.95 12.81
CA VAL A 230 8.76 19.43 13.60
C VAL A 230 10.04 19.34 12.76
N GLU A 231 9.95 18.93 11.49
CA GLU A 231 11.09 18.72 10.59
C GLU A 231 11.74 20.00 10.07
N ALA A 232 11.06 21.14 10.15
CA ALA A 232 11.71 22.45 9.92
C ALA A 232 12.94 22.66 10.82
N ILE A 233 13.20 21.75 11.75
CA ILE A 233 14.26 21.84 12.77
C ILE A 233 15.41 20.84 12.53
N THR A 234 15.29 19.74 11.74
CA THR A 234 16.34 18.70 11.72
C THR A 234 16.56 18.02 10.36
N GLY A 235 17.72 18.25 9.75
CA GLY A 235 18.40 17.32 8.84
C GLY A 235 18.08 17.37 7.35
N SER A 236 19.10 17.08 6.51
CA SER A 236 18.95 17.00 5.06
C SER A 236 18.26 15.68 4.63
N ALA A 237 17.53 15.71 3.49
CA ALA A 237 16.88 14.51 2.91
C ALA A 237 17.87 13.36 2.66
N TRP A 238 19.12 13.68 2.31
CA TRP A 238 20.20 12.71 2.12
C TRP A 238 20.65 12.04 3.44
N GLY A 239 20.67 12.80 4.54
CA GLY A 239 20.95 12.24 5.87
C GLY A 239 19.91 11.21 6.30
N ARG A 240 18.63 11.50 6.10
CA ARG A 240 17.52 10.59 6.39
C ARG A 240 17.56 9.31 5.54
N LEU A 241 17.93 9.41 4.26
CA LEU A 241 18.08 8.24 3.39
C LEU A 241 19.23 7.34 3.85
N LYS A 242 20.37 7.93 4.26
CA LYS A 242 21.51 7.19 4.81
C LYS A 242 21.15 6.49 6.11
N ASP A 243 20.43 7.17 6.99
CA ASP A 243 19.93 6.62 8.25
C ASP A 243 18.96 5.46 8.01
N LEU A 244 18.02 5.62 7.05
CA LEU A 244 17.11 4.56 6.64
C LEU A 244 17.86 3.30 6.19
N ILE A 245 18.84 3.43 5.31
CA ILE A 245 19.60 2.29 4.79
C ILE A 245 20.46 1.66 5.90
N ALA A 246 21.03 2.46 6.80
CA ALA A 246 21.88 1.96 7.87
C ALA A 246 21.09 1.21 8.97
N ASN A 247 19.95 1.78 9.40
CA ASN A 247 19.26 1.33 10.60
C ASN A 247 17.99 0.49 10.32
N TYR A 248 17.44 0.53 9.09
CA TYR A 248 16.19 -0.14 8.74
C TYR A 248 16.33 -1.19 7.64
N THR A 249 17.55 -1.75 7.44
CA THR A 249 17.82 -2.78 6.41
C THR A 249 16.89 -3.99 6.54
N ARG A 250 16.63 -4.46 7.77
CA ARG A 250 15.77 -5.64 8.01
C ARG A 250 14.31 -5.40 7.58
N PRO A 251 13.61 -4.33 8.00
CA PRO A 251 12.30 -3.98 7.47
C PRO A 251 12.27 -3.82 5.94
N ILE A 252 13.29 -3.18 5.36
CA ILE A 252 13.44 -3.02 3.90
C ILE A 252 13.47 -4.38 3.20
N MET A 253 14.32 -5.32 3.66
CA MET A 253 14.46 -6.64 3.05
C MET A 253 13.21 -7.51 3.21
N VAL A 254 12.56 -7.46 4.39
CA VAL A 254 11.31 -8.19 4.61
C VAL A 254 10.21 -7.67 3.71
N MET A 255 10.05 -6.34 3.63
CA MET A 255 9.08 -5.73 2.74
C MET A 255 9.40 -6.03 1.28
N PHE A 256 10.66 -5.91 0.86
CA PHE A 256 11.10 -6.25 -0.50
C PHE A 256 10.67 -7.68 -0.87
N ALA A 257 10.96 -8.67 -0.01
CA ALA A 257 10.60 -10.07 -0.28
C ALA A 257 9.08 -10.31 -0.32
N LEU A 258 8.29 -9.64 0.54
CA LEU A 258 6.84 -9.71 0.50
C LEU A 258 6.29 -9.06 -0.77
N VAL A 259 6.85 -7.94 -1.20
CA VAL A 259 6.46 -7.25 -2.44
C VAL A 259 6.87 -8.06 -3.67
N VAL A 260 8.03 -8.74 -3.65
CA VAL A 260 8.42 -9.70 -4.72
C VAL A 260 7.37 -10.78 -4.85
N ALA A 261 6.99 -11.43 -3.74
CA ALA A 261 5.96 -12.47 -3.77
C ALA A 261 4.63 -11.93 -4.31
N LEU A 262 4.19 -10.78 -3.83
CA LEU A 262 2.95 -10.13 -4.24
C LEU A 262 2.96 -9.81 -5.73
N ASN A 263 4.03 -9.22 -6.25
CA ASN A 263 4.14 -8.83 -7.66
C ASN A 263 4.25 -10.06 -8.59
N LEU A 264 5.03 -11.07 -8.22
CA LEU A 264 5.09 -12.30 -9.02
C LEU A 264 3.71 -12.95 -9.15
N ILE A 265 2.93 -12.97 -8.07
CA ILE A 265 1.55 -13.49 -8.10
C ILE A 265 0.67 -12.59 -8.98
N ASP A 266 0.68 -11.29 -8.74
CA ASP A 266 -0.16 -10.32 -9.43
C ASP A 266 0.08 -10.32 -10.95
N TYR A 267 1.32 -10.13 -11.37
CA TYR A 267 1.65 -10.04 -12.80
C TYR A 267 1.54 -11.38 -13.53
N THR A 268 1.70 -12.51 -12.84
CA THR A 268 1.44 -13.83 -13.44
C THR A 268 -0.06 -14.12 -13.53
N LEU A 269 -0.80 -13.83 -12.45
CA LEU A 269 -2.21 -14.18 -12.35
C LEU A 269 -3.13 -13.16 -13.07
N VAL A 270 -2.85 -11.85 -12.96
CA VAL A 270 -3.73 -10.80 -13.50
C VAL A 270 -3.24 -10.33 -14.88
N THR A 271 -1.98 -9.90 -14.95
CA THR A 271 -1.47 -9.26 -16.18
C THR A 271 -1.15 -10.24 -17.30
N TYR A 272 -0.56 -11.41 -17.00
CA TYR A 272 -0.20 -12.40 -18.01
C TYR A 272 -1.38 -13.28 -18.41
N GLN A 273 -2.40 -13.41 -17.57
CA GLN A 273 -3.51 -14.32 -17.78
C GLN A 273 -4.24 -14.16 -19.11
N PRO A 274 -4.54 -12.93 -19.61
CA PRO A 274 -5.18 -12.79 -20.93
C PRO A 274 -4.35 -13.45 -22.04
N THR A 275 -3.04 -13.27 -22.04
CA THR A 275 -2.12 -13.89 -23.01
C THR A 275 -2.10 -15.40 -22.87
N TYR A 276 -1.99 -15.92 -21.64
CA TYR A 276 -2.02 -17.36 -21.37
C TYR A 276 -3.29 -18.04 -21.85
N LEU A 277 -4.46 -17.47 -21.55
CA LEU A 277 -5.75 -18.01 -21.96
C LEU A 277 -5.90 -18.06 -23.49
N GLN A 278 -5.37 -17.07 -24.20
CA GLN A 278 -5.45 -17.01 -25.65
C GLN A 278 -4.34 -17.81 -26.34
N ALA A 279 -3.08 -17.53 -26.04
CA ALA A 279 -1.95 -18.12 -26.75
C ALA A 279 -1.70 -19.58 -26.35
N THR A 280 -1.86 -19.94 -25.07
CA THR A 280 -1.56 -21.29 -24.56
C THR A 280 -2.78 -22.20 -24.57
N LEU A 281 -3.95 -21.70 -24.14
CA LEU A 281 -5.17 -22.51 -24.04
C LEU A 281 -6.12 -22.35 -25.23
N GLY A 282 -5.84 -21.43 -26.16
CA GLY A 282 -6.61 -21.28 -27.41
C GLY A 282 -8.02 -20.73 -27.20
N LEU A 283 -8.33 -20.06 -26.10
CA LEU A 283 -9.65 -19.45 -25.88
C LEU A 283 -9.87 -18.30 -26.87
N GLY A 284 -11.05 -18.20 -27.42
CA GLY A 284 -11.46 -17.08 -28.27
C GLY A 284 -11.48 -15.75 -27.48
N GLU A 285 -11.30 -14.62 -28.16
CA GLU A 285 -11.15 -13.28 -27.57
C GLU A 285 -12.23 -12.96 -26.54
N ARG A 286 -13.50 -13.08 -26.89
CA ARG A 286 -14.62 -12.80 -25.97
C ARG A 286 -14.62 -13.74 -24.74
N SER A 287 -14.34 -15.03 -24.91
CA SER A 287 -14.28 -16.00 -23.81
C SER A 287 -13.15 -15.66 -22.86
N ARG A 288 -11.98 -15.35 -23.37
CA ARG A 288 -10.80 -14.89 -22.62
C ARG A 288 -11.14 -13.65 -21.78
N THR A 289 -11.63 -12.57 -22.42
CA THR A 289 -11.95 -11.30 -21.75
C THR A 289 -13.06 -11.49 -20.71
N THR A 290 -14.04 -12.37 -20.96
CA THR A 290 -15.08 -12.72 -19.98
C THR A 290 -14.50 -13.42 -18.75
N VAL A 291 -13.61 -14.39 -18.92
CA VAL A 291 -12.94 -15.09 -17.80
C VAL A 291 -12.17 -14.10 -16.93
N VAL A 292 -11.37 -13.23 -17.57
CA VAL A 292 -10.57 -12.22 -16.88
C VAL A 292 -11.48 -11.25 -16.11
N LEU A 293 -12.49 -10.69 -16.75
CA LEU A 293 -13.42 -9.74 -16.13
C LEU A 293 -14.14 -10.33 -14.91
N VAL A 294 -14.62 -11.58 -15.00
CA VAL A 294 -15.33 -12.24 -13.89
C VAL A 294 -14.38 -12.50 -12.71
N GLY A 295 -13.15 -12.96 -12.98
CA GLY A 295 -12.15 -13.17 -11.93
C GLY A 295 -11.74 -11.87 -11.23
N GLU A 296 -11.51 -10.79 -12.00
CA GLU A 296 -11.20 -9.45 -11.46
C GLU A 296 -12.37 -8.89 -10.65
N LEU A 297 -13.61 -9.03 -11.11
CA LEU A 297 -14.81 -8.60 -10.35
C LEU A 297 -14.95 -9.36 -9.04
N ALA A 298 -14.73 -10.68 -9.05
CA ALA A 298 -14.75 -11.49 -7.83
C ALA A 298 -13.65 -11.05 -6.85
N MET A 299 -12.42 -10.81 -7.35
CA MET A 299 -11.31 -10.30 -6.56
C MET A 299 -11.65 -8.93 -5.96
N MET A 300 -12.15 -8.00 -6.77
CA MET A 300 -12.55 -6.66 -6.33
C MET A 300 -13.60 -6.70 -5.21
N ALA A 301 -14.59 -7.59 -5.32
CA ALA A 301 -15.61 -7.76 -4.29
C ALA A 301 -15.04 -8.35 -2.98
N CYS A 302 -14.05 -9.24 -3.08
CA CYS A 302 -13.43 -9.90 -1.93
C CYS A 302 -12.42 -9.01 -1.19
N ILE A 303 -11.76 -8.05 -1.86
CA ILE A 303 -10.74 -7.18 -1.24
C ILE A 303 -11.26 -6.42 -0.02
N PRO A 304 -12.39 -5.69 -0.03
CA PRO A 304 -12.88 -5.00 1.17
C PRO A 304 -13.29 -5.96 2.29
N LEU A 305 -13.82 -7.14 1.95
CA LEU A 305 -14.18 -8.18 2.93
C LEU A 305 -12.92 -8.74 3.61
N ALA A 306 -11.88 -9.01 2.84
CA ALA A 306 -10.59 -9.45 3.35
C ALA A 306 -9.92 -8.37 4.22
N GLY A 307 -10.03 -7.10 3.84
CA GLY A 307 -9.58 -5.96 4.65
C GLY A 307 -10.27 -5.88 6.01
N LEU A 308 -11.60 -6.02 6.03
CA LEU A 308 -12.40 -6.10 7.26
C LEU A 308 -12.00 -7.29 8.13
N TRP A 309 -11.81 -8.45 7.51
CA TRP A 309 -11.43 -9.67 8.23
C TRP A 309 -10.03 -9.54 8.83
N SER A 310 -9.10 -8.93 8.11
CA SER A 310 -7.75 -8.67 8.58
C SER A 310 -7.68 -7.78 9.83
N ASP A 311 -8.63 -6.85 10.01
CA ASP A 311 -8.71 -6.02 11.21
C ASP A 311 -9.09 -6.81 12.47
N ARG A 312 -9.74 -7.98 12.31
CA ARG A 312 -10.16 -8.87 13.41
C ARG A 312 -9.16 -9.98 13.70
N VAL A 313 -8.65 -10.62 12.65
CA VAL A 313 -7.83 -11.84 12.74
C VAL A 313 -6.33 -11.50 12.76
N GLY A 314 -5.96 -10.34 12.27
CA GLY A 314 -4.56 -9.93 12.06
C GLY A 314 -4.13 -10.06 10.60
N ARG A 315 -3.00 -9.41 10.26
CA ARG A 315 -2.46 -9.38 8.90
C ARG A 315 -1.76 -10.68 8.55
N LYS A 316 -0.90 -11.17 9.45
CA LYS A 316 -0.10 -12.39 9.24
C LYS A 316 -0.94 -13.65 9.04
N PRO A 317 -1.97 -13.94 9.85
CA PRO A 317 -2.81 -15.13 9.65
C PRO A 317 -3.50 -15.13 8.29
N LEU A 318 -3.99 -13.95 7.85
CA LEU A 318 -4.68 -13.81 6.56
C LEU A 318 -3.72 -14.06 5.38
N TRP A 319 -2.52 -13.47 5.41
CA TRP A 319 -1.48 -13.73 4.41
C TRP A 319 -1.09 -15.20 4.38
N ARG A 320 -0.88 -15.82 5.56
CA ARG A 320 -0.51 -17.24 5.66
C ARG A 320 -1.57 -18.13 5.03
N PHE A 321 -2.84 -17.89 5.35
CA PHE A 321 -3.96 -18.64 4.75
C PHE A 321 -3.96 -18.54 3.23
N SER A 322 -3.88 -17.32 2.68
CA SER A 322 -3.89 -17.10 1.24
C SER A 322 -2.70 -17.76 0.54
N LEU A 323 -1.48 -17.50 1.02
CA LEU A 323 -0.26 -18.03 0.39
C LEU A 323 -0.21 -19.56 0.45
N LEU A 324 -0.61 -20.19 1.57
CA LEU A 324 -0.72 -21.64 1.66
C LEU A 324 -1.76 -22.21 0.69
N SER A 325 -2.92 -21.54 0.59
CA SER A 325 -3.97 -21.93 -0.36
C SER A 325 -3.48 -21.80 -1.81
N LEU A 326 -2.72 -20.76 -2.15
CA LEU A 326 -2.12 -20.61 -3.48
C LEU A 326 -1.10 -21.70 -3.77
N VAL A 327 -0.23 -22.07 -2.81
CA VAL A 327 0.69 -23.21 -2.98
C VAL A 327 -0.07 -24.51 -3.27
N MET A 328 -1.17 -24.75 -2.57
CA MET A 328 -1.95 -26.00 -2.71
C MET A 328 -2.80 -26.04 -3.98
N LEU A 329 -3.37 -24.88 -4.35
CA LEU A 329 -4.42 -24.82 -5.40
C LEU A 329 -3.92 -24.32 -6.75
N ALA A 330 -2.74 -23.73 -6.87
CA ALA A 330 -2.26 -23.19 -8.15
C ALA A 330 -2.23 -24.28 -9.25
N LEU A 331 -1.57 -25.41 -9.00
CA LEU A 331 -1.49 -26.49 -9.98
C LEU A 331 -2.86 -27.08 -10.35
N PRO A 332 -3.74 -27.49 -9.40
CA PRO A 332 -5.08 -27.97 -9.73
C PRO A 332 -5.92 -26.96 -10.52
N MET A 333 -5.83 -25.66 -10.18
CA MET A 333 -6.62 -24.63 -10.86
C MET A 333 -6.10 -24.36 -12.28
N TYR A 334 -4.78 -24.30 -12.49
CA TYR A 334 -4.22 -24.18 -13.85
C TYR A 334 -4.49 -25.42 -14.71
N TRP A 335 -4.45 -26.61 -14.13
CA TRP A 335 -4.87 -27.83 -14.81
C TRP A 335 -6.37 -27.78 -15.20
N LEU A 336 -7.22 -27.30 -14.28
CA LEU A 336 -8.65 -27.11 -14.55
C LEU A 336 -8.89 -26.11 -15.68
N MET A 337 -8.12 -25.03 -15.75
CA MET A 337 -8.23 -24.02 -16.83
C MET A 337 -8.03 -24.65 -18.23
N GLY A 338 -7.21 -25.69 -18.35
CA GLY A 338 -7.04 -26.43 -19.62
C GLY A 338 -8.25 -27.17 -20.11
N HIS A 339 -9.34 -27.28 -19.34
CA HIS A 339 -10.56 -27.99 -19.70
C HIS A 339 -11.66 -27.08 -20.32
N GLY A 340 -11.25 -26.02 -21.01
CA GLY A 340 -12.14 -25.12 -21.73
C GLY A 340 -12.68 -23.96 -20.88
N PHE A 341 -13.68 -23.23 -21.42
CA PHE A 341 -14.19 -21.99 -20.85
C PHE A 341 -14.63 -22.14 -19.39
N GLY A 342 -15.42 -23.16 -19.05
CA GLY A 342 -15.93 -23.37 -17.68
C GLY A 342 -14.81 -23.64 -16.70
N GLY A 343 -13.83 -24.47 -17.07
CA GLY A 343 -12.63 -24.73 -16.27
C GLY A 343 -11.79 -23.50 -16.09
N ALA A 344 -11.58 -22.72 -17.15
CA ALA A 344 -10.85 -21.45 -17.10
C ALA A 344 -11.53 -20.44 -16.17
N LEU A 345 -12.85 -20.31 -16.26
CA LEU A 345 -13.63 -19.39 -15.42
C LEU A 345 -13.50 -19.74 -13.94
N VAL A 346 -13.69 -21.00 -13.58
CA VAL A 346 -13.60 -21.44 -12.17
C VAL A 346 -12.17 -21.33 -11.66
N GLY A 347 -11.20 -21.89 -12.39
CA GLY A 347 -9.80 -21.93 -11.97
C GLY A 347 -9.22 -20.55 -11.74
N PHE A 348 -9.42 -19.65 -12.68
CA PHE A 348 -8.95 -18.26 -12.57
C PHE A 348 -9.64 -17.50 -11.42
N THR A 349 -10.98 -17.58 -11.33
CA THR A 349 -11.75 -16.90 -10.29
C THR A 349 -11.34 -17.34 -8.88
N VAL A 350 -11.12 -18.64 -8.66
CA VAL A 350 -10.66 -19.15 -7.36
C VAL A 350 -9.30 -18.56 -6.98
N LEU A 351 -8.34 -18.54 -7.90
CA LEU A 351 -7.02 -17.98 -7.65
C LEU A 351 -7.08 -16.47 -7.37
N CYS A 352 -7.91 -15.73 -8.10
CA CYS A 352 -8.16 -14.29 -7.86
C CYS A 352 -8.74 -14.02 -6.47
N VAL A 353 -9.72 -14.81 -6.03
CA VAL A 353 -10.33 -14.68 -4.69
C VAL A 353 -9.31 -14.97 -3.59
N LEU A 354 -8.45 -15.98 -3.77
CA LEU A 354 -7.38 -16.26 -2.80
C LEU A 354 -6.35 -15.14 -2.74
N PHE A 355 -6.00 -14.55 -3.87
CA PHE A 355 -5.06 -13.44 -3.95
C PHE A 355 -5.61 -12.13 -3.38
N ALA A 356 -6.92 -11.94 -3.32
CA ALA A 356 -7.55 -10.76 -2.73
C ALA A 356 -7.12 -10.50 -1.27
N ALA A 357 -6.78 -11.55 -0.51
CA ALA A 357 -6.46 -11.43 0.91
C ALA A 357 -5.13 -10.71 1.21
N PRO A 358 -3.96 -11.08 0.65
CA PRO A 358 -2.74 -10.30 0.81
C PRO A 358 -2.86 -8.92 0.18
N LEU A 359 -3.48 -8.80 -0.98
CA LEU A 359 -3.67 -7.55 -1.69
C LEU A 359 -4.44 -6.53 -0.83
N ALA A 360 -5.54 -6.95 -0.20
CA ALA A 360 -6.37 -6.09 0.68
C ALA A 360 -5.60 -5.42 1.82
N THR A 361 -4.46 -5.97 2.23
CA THR A 361 -3.75 -5.52 3.42
C THR A 361 -2.46 -4.76 3.14
N VAL A 362 -2.10 -4.56 1.87
CA VAL A 362 -0.87 -3.85 1.43
C VAL A 362 -0.76 -2.48 2.09
N ALA A 363 -1.77 -1.62 1.89
CA ALA A 363 -1.78 -0.26 2.43
C ALA A 363 -1.84 -0.22 3.97
N ALA A 364 -2.29 -1.29 4.63
CA ALA A 364 -2.32 -1.36 6.09
C ALA A 364 -1.04 -1.92 6.69
N THR A 365 -0.33 -2.81 5.98
CA THR A 365 0.81 -3.57 6.49
C THR A 365 2.13 -2.88 6.20
N PHE A 366 2.38 -2.50 4.95
CA PHE A 366 3.71 -2.03 4.53
C PHE A 366 4.10 -0.66 5.11
N PRO A 367 3.20 0.37 5.14
CA PRO A 367 3.54 1.61 5.83
C PRO A 367 3.82 1.43 7.32
N ALA A 368 3.19 0.44 7.96
CA ALA A 368 3.40 0.13 9.38
C ALA A 368 4.74 -0.57 9.68
N MET A 369 5.52 -0.93 8.66
CA MET A 369 6.87 -1.50 8.84
C MET A 369 7.93 -0.44 9.11
N PHE A 370 7.59 0.84 9.01
CA PHE A 370 8.52 1.96 9.17
C PHE A 370 7.97 3.02 10.12
N PRO A 371 8.84 3.65 10.93
CA PRO A 371 8.45 4.80 11.73
C PRO A 371 8.12 6.00 10.83
N THR A 372 7.34 6.94 11.35
CA THR A 372 6.77 8.06 10.58
C THR A 372 7.80 8.85 9.77
N GLN A 373 8.99 9.07 10.32
CA GLN A 373 10.05 9.91 9.75
C GLN A 373 10.65 9.35 8.45
N VAL A 374 10.68 8.02 8.30
CA VAL A 374 11.29 7.32 7.14
C VAL A 374 10.30 6.41 6.41
N ARG A 375 9.02 6.46 6.79
CA ARG A 375 7.97 5.56 6.28
C ARG A 375 7.81 5.65 4.78
N TYR A 376 7.72 6.86 4.22
CA TYR A 376 7.53 7.04 2.80
C TYR A 376 8.76 6.56 2.00
N ALA A 377 9.95 6.97 2.40
CA ALA A 377 11.19 6.56 1.74
C ALA A 377 11.43 5.04 1.83
N GLY A 378 11.22 4.44 3.03
CA GLY A 378 11.35 3.01 3.25
C GLY A 378 10.37 2.19 2.40
N PHE A 379 9.12 2.62 2.36
CA PHE A 379 8.10 2.04 1.48
C PHE A 379 8.49 2.17 0.00
N ALA A 380 8.79 3.38 -0.47
CA ALA A 380 9.05 3.66 -1.87
C ALA A 380 10.26 2.87 -2.40
N ILE A 381 11.36 2.81 -1.64
CA ILE A 381 12.56 2.08 -2.04
C ILE A 381 12.28 0.59 -2.14
N SER A 382 11.71 0.00 -1.08
CA SER A 382 11.45 -1.45 -1.04
C SER A 382 10.48 -1.88 -2.11
N TYR A 383 9.38 -1.13 -2.27
CA TYR A 383 8.32 -1.42 -3.23
C TYR A 383 8.78 -1.27 -4.67
N ASN A 384 9.34 -0.12 -5.04
CA ASN A 384 9.75 0.13 -6.42
C ASN A 384 10.91 -0.78 -6.87
N ALA A 385 11.86 -1.12 -5.98
CA ALA A 385 12.91 -2.07 -6.29
C ALA A 385 12.34 -3.46 -6.61
N ALA A 386 11.40 -3.96 -5.81
CA ALA A 386 10.79 -5.26 -6.03
C ALA A 386 9.93 -5.29 -7.30
N VAL A 387 9.10 -4.25 -7.50
CA VAL A 387 8.24 -4.14 -8.70
C VAL A 387 9.06 -4.06 -9.97
N THR A 388 10.15 -3.30 -9.97
CA THR A 388 11.03 -3.15 -11.14
C THR A 388 11.67 -4.47 -11.54
N LEU A 389 12.20 -5.21 -10.57
CA LEU A 389 12.93 -6.44 -10.83
C LEU A 389 12.03 -7.62 -11.17
N PHE A 390 10.85 -7.71 -10.56
CA PHE A 390 10.01 -8.91 -10.61
C PHE A 390 8.63 -8.67 -11.23
N GLY A 391 8.06 -7.47 -11.13
CA GLY A 391 6.74 -7.18 -11.69
C GLY A 391 6.76 -7.18 -13.21
N GLY A 392 7.55 -6.29 -13.81
CA GLY A 392 7.61 -6.15 -15.27
C GLY A 392 8.19 -7.36 -16.00
N THR A 393 8.98 -8.19 -15.32
CA THR A 393 9.63 -9.37 -15.93
C THR A 393 8.80 -10.64 -15.84
N ALA A 394 7.85 -10.75 -14.92
CA ALA A 394 7.08 -11.97 -14.69
C ALA A 394 6.32 -12.49 -15.94
N PRO A 395 5.61 -11.65 -16.73
CA PRO A 395 4.98 -12.09 -17.96
C PRO A 395 5.97 -12.60 -19.00
N ILE A 396 7.13 -11.93 -19.16
CA ILE A 396 8.18 -12.33 -20.11
C ILE A 396 8.75 -13.70 -19.75
N VAL A 397 9.04 -13.90 -18.46
CA VAL A 397 9.58 -15.18 -17.95
C VAL A 397 8.57 -16.31 -18.21
N ALA A 398 7.28 -16.06 -17.88
CA ALA A 398 6.25 -17.07 -18.07
C ALA A 398 6.07 -17.46 -19.54
N ASP A 399 6.01 -16.48 -20.43
CA ASP A 399 5.86 -16.68 -21.87
C ASP A 399 7.06 -17.41 -22.46
N THR A 400 8.27 -16.92 -22.18
CA THR A 400 9.53 -17.52 -22.69
C THR A 400 9.68 -18.98 -22.25
N VAL A 401 9.38 -19.29 -20.99
CA VAL A 401 9.48 -20.69 -20.52
C VAL A 401 8.46 -21.58 -21.20
N ILE A 402 7.23 -21.14 -21.39
CA ILE A 402 6.20 -21.92 -22.11
C ILE A 402 6.64 -22.13 -23.56
N GLU A 403 7.09 -21.08 -24.26
CA GLU A 403 7.53 -21.18 -25.66
C GLU A 403 8.74 -22.09 -25.85
N THR A 404 9.73 -22.04 -24.95
CA THR A 404 10.97 -22.80 -25.08
C THR A 404 10.88 -24.23 -24.60
N THR A 405 10.06 -24.52 -23.56
CA THR A 405 9.98 -25.84 -22.93
C THR A 405 8.70 -26.61 -23.25
N GLY A 406 7.67 -25.93 -23.74
CA GLY A 406 6.32 -26.49 -23.91
C GLY A 406 5.58 -26.74 -22.59
N TRP A 407 6.13 -26.32 -21.44
CA TRP A 407 5.52 -26.58 -20.12
C TRP A 407 4.40 -25.60 -19.80
N GLN A 408 3.20 -25.93 -20.22
CA GLN A 408 2.00 -25.06 -20.07
C GLN A 408 1.61 -24.77 -18.62
N LEU A 409 1.98 -25.62 -17.66
CA LEU A 409 1.70 -25.43 -16.23
C LEU A 409 2.77 -24.58 -15.50
N PHE A 410 3.75 -24.02 -16.21
CA PHE A 410 4.80 -23.19 -15.61
C PHE A 410 4.24 -22.01 -14.79
N PRO A 411 3.20 -21.26 -15.22
CA PRO A 411 2.64 -20.16 -14.42
C PRO A 411 2.15 -20.62 -13.04
N ALA A 412 1.61 -21.83 -12.92
CA ALA A 412 1.21 -22.39 -11.63
C ALA A 412 2.43 -22.63 -10.72
N ALA A 413 3.51 -23.21 -11.25
CA ALA A 413 4.74 -23.41 -10.49
C ALA A 413 5.37 -22.08 -10.07
N TYR A 414 5.29 -21.06 -10.93
CA TYR A 414 5.79 -19.72 -10.66
C TYR A 414 4.99 -19.03 -9.54
N LEU A 415 3.66 -19.18 -9.52
CA LEU A 415 2.80 -18.75 -8.41
C LEU A 415 3.14 -19.45 -7.10
N MET A 416 3.38 -20.77 -7.15
CA MET A 416 3.79 -21.53 -5.96
C MET A 416 5.12 -21.04 -5.41
N LEU A 417 6.12 -20.80 -6.28
CA LEU A 417 7.41 -20.25 -5.87
C LEU A 417 7.24 -18.89 -5.21
N ALA A 418 6.46 -18.00 -5.82
CA ALA A 418 6.16 -16.68 -5.27
C ALA A 418 5.50 -16.78 -3.88
N ALA A 419 4.52 -17.66 -3.73
CA ALA A 419 3.83 -17.88 -2.46
C ALA A 419 4.77 -18.44 -1.38
N LEU A 420 5.71 -19.32 -1.74
CA LEU A 420 6.75 -19.85 -0.81
C LEU A 420 7.72 -18.75 -0.37
N ILE A 421 8.15 -17.86 -1.27
CA ILE A 421 8.96 -16.68 -0.93
C ILE A 421 8.19 -15.80 0.07
N GLY A 422 6.92 -15.54 -0.19
CA GLY A 422 6.05 -14.78 0.71
C GLY A 422 5.91 -15.41 2.09
N LEU A 423 5.70 -16.73 2.16
CA LEU A 423 5.62 -17.48 3.43
C LEU A 423 6.93 -17.43 4.23
N ALA A 424 8.07 -17.49 3.55
CA ALA A 424 9.38 -17.36 4.20
C ALA A 424 9.57 -15.95 4.77
N ALA A 425 9.25 -14.91 4.00
CA ALA A 425 9.34 -13.51 4.44
C ALA A 425 8.36 -13.18 5.58
N LEU A 426 7.17 -13.78 5.55
CA LEU A 426 6.11 -13.57 6.54
C LEU A 426 6.53 -13.95 7.98
N ARG A 427 7.53 -14.82 8.15
CA ARG A 427 8.08 -15.17 9.47
C ARG A 427 8.68 -13.95 10.18
N PHE A 428 9.25 -13.03 9.41
CA PHE A 428 9.95 -11.85 9.91
C PHE A 428 9.07 -10.60 9.95
N LEU A 429 7.85 -10.65 9.42
CA LEU A 429 6.89 -9.55 9.49
C LEU A 429 6.34 -9.46 10.92
N PRO A 430 6.39 -8.29 11.60
CA PRO A 430 5.65 -8.08 12.84
C PRO A 430 4.13 -8.04 12.56
N GLU A 431 3.31 -8.37 13.57
CA GLU A 431 1.87 -8.14 13.44
C GLU A 431 1.58 -6.65 13.62
N THR A 432 0.87 -6.08 12.64
CA THR A 432 0.61 -4.62 12.59
C THR A 432 -0.86 -4.26 12.80
N ALA A 433 -1.72 -5.24 13.08
CA ALA A 433 -3.13 -4.99 13.32
C ALA A 433 -3.34 -4.22 14.63
N GLY A 434 -4.05 -3.09 14.54
CA GLY A 434 -4.37 -2.24 15.69
C GLY A 434 -3.22 -1.37 16.22
N CYS A 435 -1.98 -1.50 15.67
CA CYS A 435 -0.85 -0.71 16.10
C CYS A 435 -0.98 0.75 15.67
N SER A 436 -0.58 1.70 16.52
CA SER A 436 -0.53 3.12 16.15
C SER A 436 0.58 3.38 15.15
N LEU A 437 0.30 4.25 14.16
CA LEU A 437 1.32 4.74 13.23
C LEU A 437 1.98 6.03 13.71
N ARG A 438 1.59 6.56 14.86
CA ARG A 438 2.17 7.76 15.45
C ARG A 438 3.36 7.36 16.30
N GLY A 439 4.45 8.13 16.22
CA GLY A 439 5.65 7.91 17.01
C GLY A 439 6.90 7.68 16.17
N THR A 440 8.01 7.48 16.86
CA THR A 440 9.36 7.30 16.29
C THR A 440 9.73 5.84 16.14
N ASP A 441 8.95 4.91 16.74
CA ASP A 441 9.23 3.48 16.75
C ASP A 441 8.50 2.75 15.61
N ILE A 442 8.98 1.54 15.29
CA ILE A 442 8.33 0.67 14.30
C ILE A 442 7.05 0.12 14.95
N PRO A 443 5.86 0.39 14.37
CA PRO A 443 4.62 -0.15 14.90
C PRO A 443 4.65 -1.68 15.04
N GLY A 444 4.20 -2.20 16.19
CA GLY A 444 4.16 -3.65 16.47
C GLY A 444 5.50 -4.28 16.86
N VAL A 445 6.57 -3.50 16.95
CA VAL A 445 7.84 -3.91 17.58
C VAL A 445 7.93 -3.18 18.91
N ALA A 446 7.99 -3.93 20.02
CA ALA A 446 8.22 -3.31 21.33
C ALA A 446 9.55 -2.54 21.28
N SER A 447 9.56 -1.29 21.73
CA SER A 447 10.79 -0.54 21.89
C SER A 447 11.74 -1.29 22.85
N ASP A 448 13.04 -1.11 22.67
CA ASP A 448 14.01 -1.77 23.57
C ASP A 448 13.73 -1.38 25.03
N LEU A 449 13.24 -0.17 25.26
CA LEU A 449 12.79 0.31 26.59
C LEU A 449 11.55 -0.45 27.08
N GLU A 450 10.55 -0.73 26.23
CA GLU A 450 9.38 -1.53 26.60
C GLU A 450 9.74 -3.00 26.84
N ARG A 451 10.68 -3.55 26.07
CA ARG A 451 11.23 -4.90 26.31
C ARG A 451 11.94 -4.97 27.65
N GLU A 452 12.83 -4.00 27.92
CA GLU A 452 13.55 -3.92 29.18
C GLU A 452 12.59 -3.74 30.37
N LEU A 453 11.52 -2.96 30.19
CA LEU A 453 10.45 -2.80 31.18
C LEU A 453 9.67 -4.09 31.40
N LEU A 454 9.26 -4.78 30.32
CA LEU A 454 8.56 -6.06 30.40
C LEU A 454 9.43 -7.15 31.03
N GLU A 455 10.70 -7.26 30.62
CA GLU A 455 11.66 -8.17 31.24
C GLU A 455 11.92 -7.82 32.71
N SER A 456 11.95 -6.53 33.06
CA SER A 456 12.10 -6.10 34.45
C SER A 456 10.87 -6.39 35.30
N LEU A 457 9.68 -6.39 34.70
CA LEU A 457 8.42 -6.76 35.38
C LEU A 457 8.26 -8.26 35.51
N GLU A 458 8.73 -9.06 34.55
CA GLU A 458 8.72 -10.53 34.63
C GLU A 458 9.77 -11.07 35.59
N THR A 459 10.91 -10.40 35.71
CA THR A 459 12.02 -10.86 36.59
C THR A 459 11.94 -10.33 38.01
N ARG A 460 11.18 -9.28 38.29
CA ARG A 460 10.90 -8.82 39.65
C ARG A 460 9.50 -9.26 40.06
N PRO A 461 9.37 -10.21 41.02
CA PRO A 461 8.09 -10.41 41.67
C PRO A 461 7.66 -9.05 42.26
N LEU A 462 6.41 -8.64 41.96
CA LEU A 462 5.82 -7.45 42.55
C LEU A 462 5.79 -7.61 44.07
N VAL A 463 6.87 -7.28 44.73
CA VAL A 463 6.88 -7.11 46.17
C VAL A 463 6.19 -5.78 46.41
N LEU A 464 4.87 -5.84 46.56
CA LEU A 464 4.13 -4.72 47.10
C LEU A 464 4.77 -4.40 48.44
N PRO A 465 5.26 -3.19 48.69
CA PRO A 465 5.76 -2.82 50.00
C PRO A 465 4.64 -3.10 51.00
N ALA A 466 4.96 -3.89 52.03
CA ALA A 466 4.02 -4.11 53.11
C ALA A 466 3.51 -2.74 53.57
N PRO A 467 2.22 -2.58 53.82
CA PRO A 467 1.70 -1.31 54.29
C PRO A 467 2.39 -0.97 55.60
N THR A 468 3.41 -0.12 55.53
CA THR A 468 4.04 0.45 56.71
C THR A 468 3.06 1.46 57.31
N THR A 469 2.12 0.96 58.07
CA THR A 469 1.32 1.80 58.96
C THR A 469 2.23 2.28 60.11
N VAL A 470 3.08 3.25 59.80
CA VAL A 470 3.64 4.10 60.84
C VAL A 470 2.72 5.29 60.95
N PHE A 471 1.68 5.14 61.74
CA PHE A 471 0.99 6.31 62.26
C PHE A 471 1.93 6.96 63.28
N PRO A 472 2.36 8.21 63.09
CA PRO A 472 2.98 8.96 64.17
C PRO A 472 1.93 9.10 65.28
N THR A 473 2.19 8.54 66.43
CA THR A 473 1.45 8.80 67.68
C THR A 473 1.63 10.26 68.02
N ILE A 474 0.68 11.10 67.65
CA ILE A 474 0.58 12.48 68.13
C ILE A 474 -0.04 12.37 69.53
N PRO A 475 0.62 12.84 70.61
CA PRO A 475 0.01 12.88 71.92
C PRO A 475 -1.18 13.82 71.91
N ILE A 476 -2.39 13.28 72.14
CA ILE A 476 -3.63 14.06 72.31
C ILE A 476 -3.59 14.76 73.66
N PRO A 477 -3.66 16.09 73.77
CA PRO A 477 -3.88 16.77 75.03
C PRO A 477 -5.23 16.41 75.59
N MET A 478 -5.31 16.03 76.85
CA MET A 478 -6.50 15.56 77.56
C MET A 478 -7.40 16.74 78.01
N ASP A 479 -7.71 17.72 77.20
CA ASP A 479 -8.71 18.74 77.53
C ASP A 479 -9.38 19.27 76.25
N MET A 480 -10.37 18.55 75.81
CA MET A 480 -11.39 19.11 74.91
C MET A 480 -12.75 18.57 75.19
N PRO A 481 -13.79 19.42 75.22
CA PRO A 481 -15.17 19.03 75.42
C PRO A 481 -15.73 18.33 74.20
N THR A 482 -16.58 17.32 74.45
CA THR A 482 -17.32 16.50 73.53
C THR A 482 -17.96 17.33 72.40
N LEU A 483 -17.47 17.13 71.16
CA LEU A 483 -18.15 17.61 69.96
C LEU A 483 -18.69 16.42 69.17
N VAL A 484 -19.96 16.58 68.88
CA VAL A 484 -20.82 15.62 68.21
C VAL A 484 -20.26 15.14 66.87
N MET A 485 -20.34 13.86 66.61
CA MET A 485 -19.97 13.14 65.41
C MET A 485 -20.61 13.76 64.16
N ALA A 486 -19.82 14.38 63.31
CA ALA A 486 -20.14 14.62 61.91
C ALA A 486 -19.28 13.61 61.08
N GLY A 487 -19.91 13.02 60.05
CA GLY A 487 -19.38 11.88 59.32
C GLY A 487 -18.04 12.06 58.61
N PRO A 488 -17.48 11.03 57.96
CA PRO A 488 -16.09 10.96 57.51
C PRO A 488 -15.78 12.01 56.43
N VAL A 489 -14.85 12.90 56.74
CA VAL A 489 -14.25 13.82 55.80
C VAL A 489 -13.25 13.03 54.94
N SER A 490 -13.53 12.90 53.66
CA SER A 490 -12.62 12.34 52.67
C SER A 490 -11.40 13.25 52.50
N ALA A 491 -10.21 12.68 52.62
CA ALA A 491 -8.96 13.37 52.33
C ALA A 491 -8.93 13.77 50.83
N PRO A 492 -8.40 14.96 50.49
CA PRO A 492 -8.23 15.35 49.09
C PRO A 492 -7.13 14.48 48.45
N GLU A 493 -7.47 13.80 47.35
CA GLU A 493 -6.49 13.19 46.47
C GLU A 493 -5.60 14.28 45.85
N PRO A 494 -4.29 14.02 45.66
CA PRO A 494 -3.43 14.95 44.92
C PRO A 494 -3.88 14.92 43.45
N THR A 495 -4.61 15.91 43.03
CA THR A 495 -4.90 16.18 41.62
C THR A 495 -3.63 16.70 40.98
N LEU A 496 -2.99 15.86 40.13
CA LEU A 496 -2.02 16.32 39.15
C LEU A 496 -2.80 17.18 38.15
N ASP A 497 -2.64 18.48 38.25
CA ASP A 497 -3.26 19.43 37.33
C ASP A 497 -2.51 19.40 35.99
N LEU A 498 -2.95 18.54 35.07
CA LEU A 498 -2.46 18.46 33.70
C LEU A 498 -2.91 19.65 32.84
N ALA A 499 -3.77 20.54 33.36
CA ALA A 499 -4.19 21.75 32.65
C ALA A 499 -3.13 22.84 32.63
N ALA A 500 -2.17 22.85 33.58
CA ALA A 500 -1.05 23.78 33.60
C ALA A 500 0.00 23.57 32.49
N TYR A 501 -0.09 22.44 31.75
CA TYR A 501 0.82 22.14 30.63
C TYR A 501 0.32 22.67 29.27
N TRP A 502 -0.86 23.28 29.21
CA TRP A 502 -1.50 23.73 27.96
C TRP A 502 -1.93 25.20 28.00
N SER A 503 -1.28 26.04 28.81
CA SER A 503 -1.47 27.49 28.73
C SER A 503 -0.55 28.07 27.66
N ASP A 504 -1.13 28.79 26.70
CA ASP A 504 -0.46 29.55 25.62
C ASP A 504 0.27 30.81 26.17
N GLU A 505 1.20 30.64 27.09
CA GLU A 505 2.12 31.74 27.43
C GLU A 505 3.50 31.51 26.78
N PRO A 506 4.07 32.50 26.09
CA PRO A 506 5.35 32.36 25.42
C PRO A 506 6.47 32.26 26.45
N ILE A 507 7.28 31.20 26.37
CA ILE A 507 8.48 30.98 27.17
C ILE A 507 9.46 32.14 26.96
N PRO A 508 9.94 32.85 27.99
CA PRO A 508 10.92 33.93 27.83
C PRO A 508 12.27 33.37 27.38
N ALA A 509 12.75 33.88 26.26
CA ALA A 509 14.10 33.65 25.76
C ALA A 509 15.14 34.19 26.74
N LYS A 510 15.88 33.30 27.43
CA LYS A 510 17.27 33.44 27.90
C LYS A 510 17.59 32.48 29.06
N ALA A 511 18.12 31.32 28.71
CA ALA A 511 19.02 30.58 29.60
C ALA A 511 20.31 30.28 28.82
N LYS A 512 21.44 30.78 29.32
CA LYS A 512 22.77 30.51 28.75
C LYS A 512 23.12 29.02 28.85
N PRO A 513 23.83 28.43 27.86
CA PRO A 513 24.25 27.06 27.94
C PRO A 513 25.29 26.83 29.04
N MET A 514 25.02 25.86 29.91
CA MET A 514 25.98 25.35 30.90
C MET A 514 27.12 24.63 30.18
N ARG A 515 28.34 25.12 30.27
CA ARG A 515 29.53 24.41 29.79
C ARG A 515 29.81 23.23 30.70
N VAL A 516 29.67 22.03 30.18
CA VAL A 516 30.15 20.78 30.79
C VAL A 516 31.63 20.64 30.42
N GLY A 517 32.52 20.73 31.40
CA GLY A 517 33.95 20.50 31.25
C GLY A 517 34.27 19.01 31.06
N PRO A 518 35.44 18.65 30.47
CA PRO A 518 35.77 17.28 30.14
C PRO A 518 36.06 16.44 31.40
N ARG A 519 35.37 15.28 31.51
CA ARG A 519 35.68 14.27 32.51
C ARG A 519 36.99 13.55 32.15
N ARG A 520 37.95 13.61 33.06
CA ARG A 520 39.21 12.86 33.03
C ARG A 520 38.90 11.35 33.16
N ALA A 521 39.49 10.56 32.29
CA ALA A 521 39.53 9.12 32.40
C ALA A 521 40.41 8.67 33.60
N PRO A 522 40.05 7.60 34.32
CA PRO A 522 40.98 7.00 35.29
C PRO A 522 41.99 6.10 34.56
N ARG A 523 43.25 6.27 34.91
CA ARG A 523 44.35 5.34 34.59
C ARG A 523 44.21 4.12 35.50
N ARG A 524 44.09 2.96 34.89
CA ARG A 524 44.90 1.73 35.07
C ARG A 524 44.30 0.62 34.20
#